data_c6dfc19196bb9301a0f65f0fb7daee18
#
_entry.id   c6dfc19196bb9301a0f65f0fb7daee18
#
_cell.length_a   1.000
_cell.length_b   1.000
_cell.length_c   1.000
_cell.angle_alpha   90.00
_cell.angle_beta   90.00
_cell.angle_gamma   90.00
#
_symmetry.space_group_name_H-M   'P 1'
#
loop_
_entity.id
_entity.type
_entity.pdbx_description
1 polymer ?
#
loop_
_entity_poly.entity_id
_entity_poly.type
_entity_poly.pdbx_seq_one_letter_code
_entity_poly.pdbx_strand_id
1 'polypeptide(L)'
;MSQHPTISLALTDDWELRGDGSGDPEQLQFEPLRKLLSIYGENGARTTFNVEVMQQLAFREFQTTVPALKPLADSWDDAVREAFRQGQDIQLHIHPQWSKATYREGRWHLSGDWALPRTDVNTVRSMLERSKRYLENLLQPLDSDYKCVAFRSGSSCIAPSSFALPLLTELGIKFDMSIIGGLRVNTRNLQIDYSPCEESFLPFYPRLDDARKVS
;
A
#
# COMPACT_ATOMS: atom_id res chain seq x y z
N MET A 1 42.35 -4.73 -9.57
CA MET A 1 41.32 -5.24 -8.63
C MET A 1 40.04 -5.36 -9.42
N SER A 2 39.53 -6.55 -9.69
CA SER A 2 38.26 -6.78 -10.36
C SER A 2 37.14 -6.35 -9.39
N GLN A 3 36.42 -5.30 -9.72
CA GLN A 3 35.19 -4.96 -8.99
C GLN A 3 34.16 -6.06 -9.33
N HIS A 4 33.84 -6.88 -8.34
CA HIS A 4 32.73 -7.80 -8.50
C HIS A 4 31.43 -6.96 -8.61
N PRO A 5 30.49 -7.29 -9.51
CA PRO A 5 29.23 -6.58 -9.62
C PRO A 5 28.45 -6.72 -8.30
N THR A 6 27.98 -5.61 -7.77
CA THR A 6 27.12 -5.59 -6.58
C THR A 6 25.66 -5.77 -7.03
N ILE A 7 24.99 -6.76 -6.46
CA ILE A 7 23.55 -6.95 -6.66
C ILE A 7 22.85 -6.37 -5.42
N SER A 8 21.90 -5.45 -5.65
CA SER A 8 21.03 -4.95 -4.61
C SER A 8 19.66 -5.61 -4.71
N LEU A 9 19.16 -6.12 -3.59
CA LEU A 9 17.84 -6.74 -3.49
C LEU A 9 16.93 -5.84 -2.63
N ALA A 10 15.83 -5.38 -3.20
CA ALA A 10 14.76 -4.69 -2.48
C ALA A 10 13.63 -5.68 -2.22
N LEU A 11 13.32 -5.90 -0.95
CA LEU A 11 12.18 -6.71 -0.53
C LEU A 11 11.00 -5.78 -0.25
N THR A 12 9.82 -6.10 -0.80
CA THR A 12 8.59 -5.35 -0.57
C THR A 12 7.40 -6.28 -0.46
N ASP A 13 6.54 -6.04 0.50
CA ASP A 13 5.34 -6.83 0.74
C ASP A 13 4.11 -5.93 0.80
N ASP A 14 2.98 -6.36 0.24
CA ASP A 14 1.68 -5.72 0.43
C ASP A 14 0.97 -6.41 1.58
N TRP A 15 0.74 -5.65 2.65
CA TRP A 15 0.12 -6.18 3.85
C TRP A 15 -1.35 -5.75 3.93
N GLU A 16 -2.22 -6.64 3.49
CA GLU A 16 -3.64 -6.37 3.27
C GLU A 16 -4.51 -7.62 3.43
N LEU A 17 -5.83 -7.44 3.56
CA LEU A 17 -6.82 -8.49 3.28
C LEU A 17 -6.93 -8.69 1.77
N ARG A 18 -7.62 -9.77 1.36
CA ARG A 18 -7.93 -9.95 -0.06
C ARG A 18 -8.65 -8.72 -0.62
N GLY A 19 -8.40 -8.41 -1.87
CA GLY A 19 -8.92 -7.21 -2.52
C GLY A 19 -10.44 -7.06 -2.54
N ASP A 20 -11.20 -8.11 -2.24
CA ASP A 20 -12.65 -8.08 -2.03
C ASP A 20 -13.04 -7.87 -0.54
N GLY A 21 -12.07 -7.71 0.35
CA GLY A 21 -12.26 -7.58 1.79
C GLY A 21 -12.56 -8.88 2.52
N SER A 22 -12.51 -10.02 1.82
CA SER A 22 -12.77 -11.33 2.42
C SER A 22 -11.55 -11.90 3.15
N GLY A 23 -11.85 -12.81 4.06
CA GLY A 23 -10.84 -13.58 4.79
C GLY A 23 -10.74 -13.15 6.25
N ASP A 24 -10.05 -14.00 7.00
CA ASP A 24 -9.79 -13.79 8.42
C ASP A 24 -8.49 -12.97 8.57
N PRO A 25 -8.52 -11.77 9.19
CA PRO A 25 -7.32 -10.95 9.39
C PRO A 25 -6.20 -11.66 10.14
N GLU A 26 -6.53 -12.54 11.10
CA GLU A 26 -5.52 -13.31 11.83
C GLU A 26 -4.75 -14.24 10.88
N GLN A 27 -5.46 -14.97 10.02
CA GLN A 27 -4.85 -15.94 9.12
C GLN A 27 -4.17 -15.31 7.91
N LEU A 28 -4.69 -14.17 7.41
CA LEU A 28 -4.21 -13.56 6.17
C LEU A 28 -3.19 -12.43 6.37
N GLN A 29 -3.24 -11.75 7.52
CA GLN A 29 -2.38 -10.61 7.79
C GLN A 29 -1.49 -10.83 9.01
N PHE A 30 -2.06 -11.08 10.19
CA PHE A 30 -1.29 -11.03 11.43
C PHE A 30 -0.33 -12.23 11.59
N GLU A 31 -0.81 -13.45 11.35
CA GLU A 31 0.04 -14.64 11.41
C GLU A 31 1.16 -14.63 10.35
N PRO A 32 0.87 -14.34 9.07
CA PRO A 32 1.93 -14.19 8.06
C PRO A 32 2.96 -13.12 8.40
N LEU A 33 2.52 -11.94 8.89
CA LEU A 33 3.44 -10.89 9.30
C LEU A 33 4.39 -11.36 10.40
N ARG A 34 3.87 -11.99 11.47
CA ARG A 34 4.73 -12.52 12.54
C ARG A 34 5.78 -13.51 12.03
N LYS A 35 5.40 -14.37 11.09
CA LYS A 35 6.33 -15.31 10.45
C LYS A 35 7.39 -14.59 9.63
N LEU A 36 7.00 -13.60 8.81
CA LEU A 36 7.94 -12.80 8.02
C LEU A 36 8.90 -12.03 8.92
N LEU A 37 8.41 -11.39 9.98
CA LEU A 37 9.25 -10.67 10.93
C LEU A 37 10.29 -11.58 11.61
N SER A 38 9.90 -12.81 11.98
CA SER A 38 10.86 -13.81 12.51
C SER A 38 11.94 -14.14 11.46
N ILE A 39 11.54 -14.45 10.23
CA ILE A 39 12.48 -14.78 9.13
C ILE A 39 13.42 -13.61 8.85
N TYR A 40 12.91 -12.39 8.74
CA TYR A 40 13.72 -11.21 8.48
C TYR A 40 14.68 -10.93 9.64
N GLY A 41 14.22 -11.04 10.89
CA GLY A 41 15.06 -10.87 12.08
C GLY A 41 16.20 -11.89 12.14
N GLU A 42 15.91 -13.17 11.91
CA GLU A 42 16.90 -14.25 11.91
C GLU A 42 17.98 -14.09 10.83
N ASN A 43 17.64 -13.47 9.70
CA ASN A 43 18.53 -13.28 8.56
C ASN A 43 19.12 -11.87 8.45
N GLY A 44 18.82 -10.97 9.40
CA GLY A 44 19.25 -9.57 9.34
C GLY A 44 18.71 -8.83 8.11
N ALA A 45 17.59 -9.29 7.55
CA ALA A 45 16.95 -8.71 6.37
C ALA A 45 15.96 -7.60 6.77
N ARG A 46 15.74 -6.67 5.86
CA ARG A 46 14.73 -5.61 5.98
C ARG A 46 13.85 -5.60 4.75
N THR A 47 12.58 -5.27 4.95
CA THR A 47 11.60 -5.11 3.88
C THR A 47 10.85 -3.81 4.05
N THR A 48 10.25 -3.34 2.96
CA THR A 48 9.20 -2.31 3.00
C THR A 48 7.85 -3.00 3.01
N PHE A 49 7.09 -2.85 4.08
CA PHE A 49 5.68 -3.23 4.12
C PHE A 49 4.82 -2.06 3.64
N ASN A 50 4.14 -2.27 2.52
CA ASN A 50 3.11 -1.37 2.03
C ASN A 50 1.79 -1.76 2.70
N VAL A 51 1.35 -0.99 3.68
CA VAL A 51 0.20 -1.37 4.52
C VAL A 51 -1.09 -0.73 4.02
N GLU A 52 -2.16 -1.53 3.91
CA GLU A 52 -3.47 -1.07 3.45
C GLU A 52 -4.20 -0.27 4.53
N VAL A 53 -4.01 1.04 4.50
CA VAL A 53 -4.54 1.95 5.52
C VAL A 53 -6.04 2.20 5.38
N MET A 54 -6.60 2.13 4.16
CA MET A 54 -8.04 2.33 3.98
C MET A 54 -8.85 1.21 4.65
N GLN A 55 -8.32 -0.02 4.67
CA GLN A 55 -8.88 -1.12 5.47
C GLN A 55 -8.91 -0.76 6.95
N GLN A 56 -7.81 -0.25 7.50
CA GLN A 56 -7.71 0.15 8.89
C GLN A 56 -8.65 1.32 9.23
N LEU A 57 -8.74 2.30 8.36
CA LEU A 57 -9.68 3.41 8.52
C LEU A 57 -11.14 2.91 8.55
N ALA A 58 -11.48 1.91 7.72
CA ALA A 58 -12.79 1.27 7.76
C ALA A 58 -13.01 0.52 9.09
N PHE A 59 -12.01 -0.24 9.60
CA PHE A 59 -12.11 -0.88 10.91
C PHE A 59 -12.38 0.15 12.02
N ARG A 60 -11.62 1.25 12.02
CA ARG A 60 -11.79 2.34 13.00
C ARG A 60 -13.13 3.06 12.89
N GLU A 61 -13.65 3.25 11.69
CA GLU A 61 -14.96 3.86 11.47
C GLU A 61 -16.10 2.97 11.98
N PHE A 62 -16.10 1.71 11.57
CA PHE A 62 -17.18 0.78 11.88
C PHE A 62 -17.13 0.17 13.30
N GLN A 63 -16.00 0.25 14.02
CA GLN A 63 -15.90 -0.28 15.39
C GLN A 63 -16.88 0.35 16.35
N THR A 64 -17.40 1.54 16.07
CA THR A 64 -18.39 2.25 16.91
C THR A 64 -19.77 1.60 16.85
N THR A 65 -20.12 1.00 15.71
CA THR A 65 -21.39 0.32 15.47
C THR A 65 -21.25 -1.21 15.50
N VAL A 66 -20.04 -1.72 15.29
CA VAL A 66 -19.68 -3.15 15.31
C VAL A 66 -18.52 -3.36 16.27
N PRO A 67 -18.77 -3.52 17.57
CA PRO A 67 -17.71 -3.61 18.59
C PRO A 67 -16.67 -4.71 18.34
N ALA A 68 -17.04 -5.78 17.63
CA ALA A 68 -16.12 -6.86 17.27
C ALA A 68 -14.95 -6.41 16.34
N LEU A 69 -15.07 -5.27 15.66
CA LEU A 69 -14.00 -4.72 14.82
C LEU A 69 -12.94 -3.97 15.65
N LYS A 70 -13.23 -3.56 16.89
CA LYS A 70 -12.27 -2.83 17.71
C LYS A 70 -11.00 -3.64 18.00
N PRO A 71 -11.05 -4.90 18.48
CA PRO A 71 -9.85 -5.70 18.66
C PRO A 71 -9.02 -5.86 17.38
N LEU A 72 -9.68 -6.02 16.22
CA LEU A 72 -8.98 -6.12 14.93
C LEU A 72 -8.26 -4.82 14.56
N ALA A 73 -8.91 -3.68 14.76
CA ALA A 73 -8.32 -2.37 14.53
C ALA A 73 -7.13 -2.11 15.47
N ASP A 74 -7.23 -2.51 16.74
CA ASP A 74 -6.14 -2.39 17.72
C ASP A 74 -4.96 -3.31 17.34
N SER A 75 -5.24 -4.57 16.97
CA SER A 75 -4.22 -5.52 16.51
C SER A 75 -3.51 -5.05 15.25
N TRP A 76 -4.21 -4.37 14.34
CA TRP A 76 -3.62 -3.80 13.13
C TRP A 76 -2.57 -2.72 13.48
N ASP A 77 -2.93 -1.78 14.36
CA ASP A 77 -2.01 -0.74 14.81
C ASP A 77 -0.79 -1.33 15.54
N ASP A 78 -1.02 -2.31 16.40
CA ASP A 78 0.06 -2.95 17.17
C ASP A 78 1.00 -3.74 16.26
N ALA A 79 0.46 -4.43 15.26
CA ALA A 79 1.24 -5.17 14.27
C ALA A 79 2.15 -4.24 13.44
N VAL A 80 1.61 -3.09 12.99
CA VAL A 80 2.38 -2.08 12.25
C VAL A 80 3.47 -1.46 13.13
N ARG A 81 3.15 -1.10 14.37
CA ARG A 81 4.14 -0.59 15.34
C ARG A 81 5.24 -1.61 15.62
N GLU A 82 4.87 -2.88 15.75
CA GLU A 82 5.84 -3.95 16.03
C GLU A 82 6.78 -4.17 14.84
N ALA A 83 6.26 -4.23 13.61
CA ALA A 83 7.08 -4.32 12.41
C ALA A 83 8.07 -3.14 12.33
N PHE A 84 7.61 -1.93 12.62
CA PHE A 84 8.44 -0.73 12.65
C PHE A 84 9.54 -0.80 13.73
N ARG A 85 9.21 -1.24 14.96
CA ARG A 85 10.22 -1.42 16.05
C ARG A 85 11.28 -2.45 15.70
N GLN A 86 10.93 -3.46 14.91
CA GLN A 86 11.88 -4.45 14.41
C GLN A 86 12.72 -3.95 13.22
N GLY A 87 12.61 -2.66 12.88
CA GLY A 87 13.41 -1.99 11.86
C GLY A 87 12.94 -2.23 10.43
N GLN A 88 11.70 -2.69 10.25
CA GLN A 88 11.10 -2.75 8.92
C GLN A 88 10.63 -1.36 8.49
N ASP A 89 10.66 -1.08 7.19
CA ASP A 89 10.11 0.15 6.64
C ASP A 89 8.60 -0.01 6.42
N ILE A 90 7.82 0.97 6.86
CA ILE A 90 6.36 0.96 6.73
C ILE A 90 5.95 2.08 5.79
N GLN A 91 5.25 1.75 4.71
CA GLN A 91 4.85 2.68 3.69
C GLN A 91 3.39 2.45 3.25
N LEU A 92 2.88 3.33 2.41
CA LEU A 92 1.47 3.44 2.12
C LEU A 92 1.01 2.50 0.99
N HIS A 93 -0.04 1.75 1.27
CA HIS A 93 -0.84 1.02 0.29
C HIS A 93 -2.29 1.45 0.36
N ILE A 94 -2.96 1.60 -0.79
CA ILE A 94 -4.36 1.99 -0.85
C ILE A 94 -5.08 1.25 -1.97
N HIS A 95 -6.18 0.62 -1.60
CA HIS A 95 -7.20 0.11 -2.52
C HIS A 95 -8.41 1.04 -2.57
N PRO A 96 -8.72 1.66 -3.73
CA PRO A 96 -9.85 2.60 -3.85
C PRO A 96 -11.20 2.02 -3.45
N GLN A 97 -11.41 0.72 -3.60
CA GLN A 97 -12.67 0.05 -3.25
C GLN A 97 -13.04 0.15 -1.76
N TRP A 98 -12.08 0.39 -0.86
CA TRP A 98 -12.34 0.62 0.55
C TRP A 98 -13.01 1.97 0.83
N SER A 99 -12.95 2.93 -0.11
CA SER A 99 -13.54 4.27 0.09
C SER A 99 -15.05 4.26 0.33
N LYS A 100 -15.73 3.22 -0.14
CA LYS A 100 -17.17 3.02 0.00
C LYS A 100 -17.50 1.70 0.72
N ALA A 101 -16.57 1.22 1.55
CA ALA A 101 -16.76 -0.01 2.30
C ALA A 101 -18.00 0.08 3.21
N THR A 102 -18.73 -1.02 3.30
CA THR A 102 -19.78 -1.21 4.31
C THR A 102 -19.60 -2.57 4.96
N TYR A 103 -19.96 -2.67 6.24
CA TYR A 103 -19.91 -3.92 6.98
C TYR A 103 -21.31 -4.40 7.32
N ARG A 104 -21.70 -5.55 6.81
CA ARG A 104 -23.03 -6.15 7.02
C ARG A 104 -22.92 -7.65 7.13
N GLU A 105 -23.72 -8.26 7.99
CA GLU A 105 -23.79 -9.73 8.16
C GLU A 105 -22.41 -10.36 8.40
N GLY A 106 -21.54 -9.67 9.15
CA GLY A 106 -20.20 -10.17 9.45
C GLY A 106 -19.20 -10.10 8.28
N ARG A 107 -19.50 -9.33 7.22
CA ARG A 107 -18.68 -9.25 5.99
C ARG A 107 -18.49 -7.81 5.51
N TRP A 108 -17.36 -7.59 4.90
CA TRP A 108 -17.09 -6.37 4.13
C TRP A 108 -17.76 -6.44 2.75
N HIS A 109 -18.35 -5.35 2.34
CA HIS A 109 -18.86 -5.12 1.00
C HIS A 109 -18.14 -3.91 0.44
N LEU A 110 -17.24 -4.15 -0.50
CA LEU A 110 -16.41 -3.12 -1.12
C LEU A 110 -17.00 -2.70 -2.47
N SER A 111 -16.60 -1.52 -2.97
CA SER A 111 -17.00 -1.07 -4.30
C SER A 111 -16.26 -1.86 -5.39
N GLY A 112 -16.77 -1.79 -6.65
CA GLY A 112 -16.08 -2.34 -7.82
C GLY A 112 -14.95 -1.46 -8.37
N ASP A 113 -14.56 -0.39 -7.67
CA ASP A 113 -13.59 0.60 -8.14
C ASP A 113 -12.16 0.16 -7.82
N TRP A 114 -11.61 -0.76 -8.62
CA TRP A 114 -10.28 -1.36 -8.40
C TRP A 114 -9.13 -0.50 -8.93
N ALA A 115 -9.42 0.48 -9.76
CA ALA A 115 -8.41 1.26 -10.46
C ALA A 115 -8.34 2.70 -9.93
N LEU A 116 -7.23 3.07 -9.30
CA LEU A 116 -6.99 4.43 -8.83
C LEU A 116 -7.17 5.48 -9.94
N PRO A 117 -6.69 5.28 -11.19
CA PRO A 117 -6.89 6.24 -12.28
C PRO A 117 -8.34 6.49 -12.69
N ARG A 118 -9.26 5.62 -12.32
CA ARG A 118 -10.70 5.75 -12.62
C ARG A 118 -11.50 6.32 -11.45
N THR A 119 -10.88 6.47 -10.30
CA THR A 119 -11.50 7.07 -9.13
C THR A 119 -11.44 8.59 -9.25
N ASP A 120 -12.47 9.27 -8.78
CA ASP A 120 -12.50 10.73 -8.75
C ASP A 120 -11.29 11.31 -8.00
N VAL A 121 -10.67 12.35 -8.56
CA VAL A 121 -9.43 12.92 -8.05
C VAL A 121 -9.54 13.45 -6.62
N ASN A 122 -10.67 14.05 -6.24
CA ASN A 122 -10.87 14.56 -4.89
C ASN A 122 -11.02 13.41 -3.89
N THR A 123 -11.65 12.33 -4.33
CA THR A 123 -11.74 11.08 -3.55
C THR A 123 -10.35 10.48 -3.34
N VAL A 124 -9.53 10.39 -4.39
CA VAL A 124 -8.14 9.89 -4.30
C VAL A 124 -7.32 10.78 -3.37
N ARG A 125 -7.42 12.10 -3.51
CA ARG A 125 -6.75 13.06 -2.61
C ARG A 125 -7.11 12.80 -1.15
N SER A 126 -8.40 12.73 -0.85
CA SER A 126 -8.88 12.49 0.51
C SER A 126 -8.39 11.16 1.09
N MET A 127 -8.39 10.09 0.29
CA MET A 127 -7.86 8.80 0.71
C MET A 127 -6.37 8.88 1.05
N LEU A 128 -5.56 9.46 0.16
CA LEU A 128 -4.11 9.58 0.36
C LEU A 128 -3.78 10.44 1.58
N GLU A 129 -4.41 11.61 1.73
CA GLU A 129 -4.19 12.53 2.86
C GLU A 129 -4.55 11.88 4.20
N ARG A 130 -5.72 11.25 4.28
CA ARG A 130 -6.19 10.59 5.51
C ARG A 130 -5.28 9.42 5.87
N SER A 131 -4.92 8.62 4.90
CA SER A 131 -4.11 7.41 5.11
C SER A 131 -2.67 7.75 5.48
N LYS A 132 -2.04 8.70 4.78
CA LYS A 132 -0.71 9.19 5.12
C LYS A 132 -0.67 9.77 6.53
N ARG A 133 -1.62 10.63 6.87
CA ARG A 133 -1.75 11.22 8.21
C ARG A 133 -1.94 10.15 9.28
N TYR A 134 -2.72 9.10 8.98
CA TYR A 134 -2.93 8.00 9.91
C TYR A 134 -1.61 7.29 10.24
N LEU A 135 -0.82 6.91 9.23
CA LEU A 135 0.47 6.26 9.43
C LEU A 135 1.46 7.16 10.17
N GLU A 136 1.55 8.43 9.81
CA GLU A 136 2.44 9.37 10.47
C GLU A 136 2.05 9.55 11.95
N ASN A 137 0.78 9.73 12.26
CA ASN A 137 0.30 9.80 13.65
C ASN A 137 0.55 8.50 14.43
N LEU A 138 0.50 7.34 13.76
CA LEU A 138 0.72 6.04 14.38
C LEU A 138 2.18 5.80 14.74
N LEU A 139 3.12 6.24 13.89
CA LEU A 139 4.54 5.88 13.97
C LEU A 139 5.44 7.01 14.50
N GLN A 140 5.08 8.29 14.33
CA GLN A 140 5.85 9.41 14.87
C GLN A 140 6.05 9.38 16.39
N PRO A 141 5.16 8.81 17.23
CA PRO A 141 5.44 8.59 18.63
C PRO A 141 6.61 7.61 18.92
N LEU A 142 6.98 6.78 17.94
CA LEU A 142 8.09 5.83 18.03
C LEU A 142 9.38 6.41 17.42
N ASP A 143 9.25 7.22 16.37
CA ASP A 143 10.33 7.95 15.70
C ASP A 143 9.78 9.26 15.13
N SER A 144 10.14 10.38 15.73
CA SER A 144 9.67 11.72 15.33
C SER A 144 10.01 12.09 13.87
N ASP A 145 11.03 11.45 13.30
CA ASP A 145 11.48 11.69 11.93
C ASP A 145 10.78 10.81 10.89
N TYR A 146 9.94 9.87 11.34
CA TYR A 146 9.17 9.03 10.43
C TYR A 146 8.31 9.87 9.48
N LYS A 147 8.42 9.55 8.20
CA LYS A 147 7.61 10.12 7.11
C LYS A 147 7.17 9.03 6.16
N CYS A 148 5.91 9.03 5.82
CA CYS A 148 5.41 8.21 4.74
C CYS A 148 5.81 8.86 3.41
N VAL A 149 6.77 8.26 2.71
CA VAL A 149 7.39 8.81 1.49
C VAL A 149 7.29 7.88 0.29
N ALA A 150 6.78 6.67 0.48
CA ALA A 150 6.57 5.72 -0.59
C ALA A 150 5.11 5.24 -0.65
N PHE A 151 4.70 4.83 -1.84
CA PHE A 151 3.33 4.45 -2.15
C PHE A 151 3.29 3.28 -3.12
N ARG A 152 2.33 2.39 -2.90
CA ARG A 152 1.91 1.39 -3.89
C ARG A 152 0.40 1.45 -4.06
N SER A 153 -0.06 1.60 -5.30
CA SER A 153 -1.48 1.55 -5.63
C SER A 153 -2.02 0.13 -5.55
N GLY A 154 -3.20 -0.03 -5.01
CA GLY A 154 -3.93 -1.29 -5.01
C GLY A 154 -4.03 -1.88 -6.41
N SER A 155 -3.90 -3.20 -6.51
CA SER A 155 -3.81 -3.93 -7.78
C SER A 155 -2.71 -3.42 -8.71
N SER A 156 -1.69 -2.74 -8.19
CA SER A 156 -0.62 -2.11 -8.97
C SER A 156 -1.11 -1.10 -10.04
N CYS A 157 -2.35 -0.57 -9.90
CA CYS A 157 -2.98 0.24 -10.93
C CYS A 157 -2.85 1.74 -10.64
N ILE A 158 -1.79 2.38 -11.16
CA ILE A 158 -1.57 3.83 -11.05
C ILE A 158 -1.64 4.56 -12.38
N ALA A 159 -1.43 3.88 -13.52
CA ALA A 159 -1.37 4.49 -14.84
C ALA A 159 -2.26 3.77 -15.85
N PRO A 160 -2.73 4.49 -16.92
CA PRO A 160 -2.46 5.89 -17.18
C PRO A 160 -3.27 6.83 -16.26
N SER A 161 -2.66 7.89 -15.77
CA SER A 161 -3.32 8.93 -14.97
C SER A 161 -2.56 10.23 -15.08
N SER A 162 -3.26 11.33 -15.38
CA SER A 162 -2.68 12.67 -15.43
C SER A 162 -2.62 13.35 -14.05
N PHE A 163 -3.25 12.77 -13.02
CA PHE A 163 -3.33 13.39 -11.70
C PHE A 163 -2.59 12.60 -10.61
N ALA A 164 -2.36 11.29 -10.79
CA ALA A 164 -1.85 10.45 -9.71
C ALA A 164 -0.45 10.89 -9.25
N LEU A 165 0.53 10.99 -10.15
CA LEU A 165 1.89 11.40 -9.79
C LEU A 165 1.98 12.86 -9.31
N PRO A 166 1.32 13.86 -9.94
CA PRO A 166 1.23 15.20 -9.38
C PRO A 166 0.72 15.21 -7.94
N LEU A 167 -0.35 14.46 -7.66
CA LEU A 167 -0.94 14.38 -6.34
C LEU A 167 -0.01 13.72 -5.31
N LEU A 168 0.65 12.61 -5.66
CA LEU A 168 1.65 11.97 -4.79
C LEU A 168 2.79 12.94 -4.48
N THR A 169 3.28 13.66 -5.48
CA THR A 169 4.35 14.66 -5.32
C THR A 169 3.93 15.79 -4.38
N GLU A 170 2.71 16.33 -4.56
CA GLU A 170 2.14 17.36 -3.68
C GLU A 170 2.07 16.90 -2.22
N LEU A 171 1.75 15.64 -1.99
CA LEU A 171 1.68 15.04 -0.67
C LEU A 171 3.05 14.62 -0.09
N GLY A 172 4.14 14.87 -0.82
CA GLY A 172 5.50 14.54 -0.38
C GLY A 172 5.87 13.07 -0.52
N ILE A 173 5.11 12.29 -1.27
CA ILE A 173 5.49 10.92 -1.67
C ILE A 173 6.57 11.02 -2.75
N LYS A 174 7.68 10.33 -2.53
CA LYS A 174 8.89 10.39 -3.37
C LYS A 174 9.08 9.16 -4.23
N PHE A 175 8.51 8.03 -3.80
CA PHE A 175 8.68 6.74 -4.48
C PHE A 175 7.30 6.13 -4.77
N ASP A 176 7.06 5.82 -6.03
CA ASP A 176 5.95 4.98 -6.45
C ASP A 176 6.47 3.57 -6.74
N MET A 177 5.86 2.57 -6.13
CA MET A 177 6.21 1.15 -6.27
C MET A 177 5.09 0.37 -6.98
N SER A 178 4.22 1.05 -7.72
CA SER A 178 3.05 0.42 -8.35
C SER A 178 3.36 -0.19 -9.71
N ILE A 179 4.34 0.33 -10.45
CA ILE A 179 4.63 -0.12 -11.81
C ILE A 179 5.34 -1.48 -11.78
N ILE A 180 4.76 -2.45 -12.46
CA ILE A 180 5.37 -3.76 -12.72
C ILE A 180 5.63 -3.85 -14.23
N GLY A 181 6.90 -3.78 -14.63
CA GLY A 181 7.28 -3.80 -16.05
C GLY A 181 6.67 -4.99 -16.80
N GLY A 182 6.06 -4.73 -17.93
CA GLY A 182 5.43 -5.73 -18.78
C GLY A 182 4.06 -6.24 -18.31
N LEU A 183 3.57 -5.87 -17.11
CA LEU A 183 2.27 -6.32 -16.61
C LEU A 183 1.14 -5.85 -17.53
N ARG A 184 0.30 -6.80 -17.93
CA ARG A 184 -0.94 -6.55 -18.70
C ARG A 184 -2.10 -7.24 -18.03
N VAL A 185 -3.13 -6.48 -17.69
CA VAL A 185 -4.40 -6.98 -17.14
C VAL A 185 -5.53 -6.34 -17.92
N ASN A 186 -6.48 -7.14 -18.38
CA ASN A 186 -7.67 -6.65 -19.06
C ASN A 186 -8.89 -7.40 -18.55
N THR A 187 -9.52 -6.85 -17.53
CA THR A 187 -10.77 -7.33 -16.95
C THR A 187 -11.81 -6.23 -16.95
N ARG A 188 -13.06 -6.57 -16.62
CA ARG A 188 -14.13 -5.56 -16.47
C ARG A 188 -13.79 -4.46 -15.47
N ASN A 189 -13.13 -4.83 -14.37
CA ASN A 189 -12.90 -3.93 -13.23
C ASN A 189 -11.49 -3.33 -13.21
N LEU A 190 -10.54 -3.94 -13.94
CA LEU A 190 -9.14 -3.57 -13.91
C LEU A 190 -8.53 -3.66 -15.30
N GLN A 191 -7.94 -2.56 -15.75
CA GLN A 191 -7.20 -2.49 -17.01
C GLN A 191 -5.84 -1.88 -16.75
N ILE A 192 -4.79 -2.66 -16.98
CA ILE A 192 -3.39 -2.27 -16.85
C ILE A 192 -2.68 -2.64 -18.16
N ASP A 193 -1.86 -1.72 -18.64
CA ASP A 193 -0.90 -1.97 -19.71
C ASP A 193 0.41 -1.26 -19.38
N TYR A 194 1.36 -2.02 -18.84
CA TYR A 194 2.73 -1.57 -18.52
C TYR A 194 3.74 -2.13 -19.51
N SER A 195 3.30 -2.51 -20.70
CA SER A 195 4.22 -2.88 -21.78
C SER A 195 5.24 -1.79 -22.14
N PRO A 196 4.92 -0.47 -22.05
CA PRO A 196 5.93 0.57 -22.25
C PRO A 196 7.09 0.52 -21.24
N CYS A 197 6.94 -0.19 -20.11
CA CYS A 197 7.94 -0.33 -19.07
C CYS A 197 8.58 -1.74 -19.07
N GLU A 198 8.38 -2.56 -20.10
CA GLU A 198 8.80 -3.97 -20.12
C GLU A 198 10.32 -4.15 -19.93
N GLU A 199 11.12 -3.21 -20.41
CA GLU A 199 12.59 -3.24 -20.30
C GLU A 199 13.13 -2.48 -19.08
N SER A 200 12.24 -1.91 -18.25
CA SER A 200 12.65 -1.10 -17.10
C SER A 200 12.86 -1.97 -15.86
N PHE A 201 14.09 -2.43 -15.65
CA PHE A 201 14.49 -3.16 -14.43
C PHE A 201 15.09 -2.26 -13.35
N LEU A 202 15.27 -0.97 -13.64
CA LEU A 202 15.85 0.00 -12.72
C LEU A 202 14.84 1.09 -12.37
N PRO A 203 14.94 1.66 -11.17
CA PRO A 203 14.16 2.86 -10.83
C PRO A 203 14.40 3.98 -11.86
N PHE A 204 13.34 4.70 -12.20
CA PHE A 204 13.41 5.79 -13.16
C PHE A 204 12.57 6.97 -12.69
N TYR A 205 12.84 8.14 -13.24
CA TYR A 205 12.00 9.33 -13.05
C TYR A 205 10.89 9.32 -14.10
N PRO A 206 9.62 9.14 -13.66
CA PRO A 206 8.51 9.09 -14.60
C PRO A 206 8.07 10.48 -15.03
N ARG A 207 7.40 10.55 -16.17
CA ARG A 207 6.66 11.75 -16.56
C ARG A 207 5.44 11.90 -15.64
N LEU A 208 5.15 13.13 -15.24
CA LEU A 208 4.02 13.43 -14.34
C LEU A 208 2.64 13.14 -14.98
N ASP A 209 2.55 13.18 -16.30
CA ASP A 209 1.33 12.89 -17.04
C ASP A 209 1.12 11.40 -17.37
N ASP A 210 2.19 10.61 -17.30
CA ASP A 210 2.11 9.16 -17.53
C ASP A 210 3.27 8.44 -16.85
N ALA A 211 2.97 7.76 -15.73
CA ALA A 211 3.94 7.03 -14.93
C ALA A 211 4.69 5.91 -15.68
N ARG A 212 4.20 5.51 -16.86
CA ARG A 212 4.82 4.48 -17.70
C ARG A 212 5.95 5.01 -18.58
N LYS A 213 6.18 6.31 -18.59
CA LYS A 213 7.17 6.96 -19.44
C LYS A 213 8.25 7.61 -18.62
N VAL A 214 9.49 7.44 -19.07
CA VAL A 214 10.65 8.14 -18.51
C VAL A 214 10.56 9.63 -18.85
N SER A 215 10.91 10.52 -17.88
CA SER A 215 10.95 11.97 -18.07
C SER A 215 12.20 12.41 -18.86
#